data_399ae47c06a8c15c21b13aa46b3bdfa2
#
_entry.id   399ae47c06a8c15c21b13aa46b3bdfa2
#
_cell.length_a   1.000
_cell.length_b   1.000
_cell.length_c   1.000
_cell.angle_alpha   90.00
_cell.angle_beta   90.00
_cell.angle_gamma   90.00
#
_symmetry.space_group_name_H-M   'P 1'
#
loop_
_entity.id
_entity.type
_entity.pdbx_description
1 polymer ?
#
loop_
_entity_poly.entity_id
_entity_poly.type
_entity_poly.pdbx_seq_one_letter_code
_entity_poly.pdbx_strand_id
1 'polypeptide(L)'
;FYVGKIHKNVIPDSLSCRFSHSEELDETSPAGLGRCVRIAGDSLLGAQSAAWREAHTGVCYCFSVWIKAEDTAAIRFYQDEHLVGDRTVAAGKGWVRYNVPFLIRGSDSPVMCLGIAASVPLSLSAPQLEAGRNVTPYQATDEALSYTDDYGAWFNKGGIGGTIQNPLLRLNEDGSIVSRDGSFVIHPDGTGHFASGRFKWGKDTIELRDVTIRWEDLDEEAQELLKPRSVSLTGGTAFHFKDELSGACE
;
A
#
# COMPACT_ATOMS: atom_id res chain seq x y z
N PHE A 1 12.27 17.35 -6.01
CA PHE A 1 11.22 17.21 -4.98
C PHE A 1 9.86 17.35 -5.67
N TYR A 2 9.04 16.30 -5.61
CA TYR A 2 7.69 16.29 -6.19
C TYR A 2 6.68 16.58 -5.10
N VAL A 3 5.84 17.59 -5.33
CA VAL A 3 4.70 17.91 -4.46
C VAL A 3 3.43 17.65 -5.26
N GLY A 4 2.78 16.53 -5.02
CA GLY A 4 1.57 16.12 -5.72
C GLY A 4 1.15 14.70 -5.37
N LYS A 5 0.06 14.24 -5.96
CA LYS A 5 -0.35 12.84 -5.85
C LYS A 5 0.67 11.96 -6.58
N ILE A 6 1.13 10.90 -5.93
CA ILE A 6 1.91 9.83 -6.54
C ILE A 6 0.96 8.66 -6.71
N HIS A 7 0.75 8.23 -7.95
CA HIS A 7 -0.15 7.15 -8.25
C HIS A 7 0.61 5.82 -8.32
N LYS A 8 -0.03 4.75 -7.89
CA LYS A 8 0.55 3.41 -7.97
C LYS A 8 0.79 3.03 -9.42
N ASN A 9 1.99 2.50 -9.70
CA ASN A 9 2.26 1.81 -10.96
C ASN A 9 1.63 0.41 -10.90
N VAL A 10 0.65 0.14 -11.75
CA VAL A 10 -0.06 -1.14 -11.77
C VAL A 10 0.59 -2.18 -12.71
N ILE A 11 1.70 -1.82 -13.39
CA ILE A 11 2.47 -2.79 -14.19
C ILE A 11 3.22 -3.73 -13.25
N PRO A 12 2.97 -5.03 -13.28
CA PRO A 12 3.70 -5.98 -12.45
C PRO A 12 5.17 -6.04 -12.86
N ASP A 13 6.06 -6.15 -11.85
CA ASP A 13 7.50 -6.29 -12.07
C ASP A 13 8.08 -5.23 -13.05
N SER A 14 7.64 -3.98 -12.90
CA SER A 14 8.02 -2.89 -13.81
C SER A 14 9.53 -2.62 -13.85
N LEU A 15 10.27 -2.98 -12.78
CA LEU A 15 11.73 -2.88 -12.72
C LEU A 15 12.43 -3.77 -13.74
N SER A 16 11.88 -4.93 -14.01
CA SER A 16 12.44 -5.86 -15.00
C SER A 16 12.24 -5.40 -16.44
N CYS A 17 11.34 -4.46 -16.68
CA CYS A 17 11.06 -3.89 -17.99
C CYS A 17 10.89 -4.96 -19.09
N ARG A 18 10.12 -6.04 -18.79
CA ARG A 18 9.99 -7.21 -19.65
C ARG A 18 9.07 -6.95 -20.83
N PHE A 19 9.65 -6.54 -21.93
CA PHE A 19 8.99 -6.53 -23.22
C PHE A 19 9.25 -7.83 -23.98
N SER A 20 8.29 -8.31 -24.75
CA SER A 20 8.51 -9.45 -25.64
C SER A 20 9.59 -9.13 -26.68
N HIS A 21 10.39 -10.12 -27.06
CA HIS A 21 11.44 -9.98 -28.06
C HIS A 21 12.42 -8.82 -27.76
N SER A 22 12.70 -8.58 -26.47
CA SER A 22 13.63 -7.54 -26.03
C SER A 22 14.97 -8.13 -25.60
N GLU A 23 16.02 -7.33 -25.76
CA GLU A 23 17.37 -7.60 -25.28
C GLU A 23 17.67 -6.64 -24.13
N GLU A 24 18.29 -7.13 -23.05
CA GLU A 24 18.74 -6.29 -21.95
C GLU A 24 19.93 -5.43 -22.35
N LEU A 25 19.90 -4.16 -21.98
CA LEU A 25 20.99 -3.21 -22.22
C LEU A 25 21.76 -2.95 -20.93
N ASP A 26 23.08 -2.89 -21.05
CA ASP A 26 23.97 -2.44 -19.95
C ASP A 26 23.97 -0.90 -19.90
N GLU A 27 22.83 -0.31 -19.58
CA GLU A 27 22.63 1.12 -19.43
C GLU A 27 21.90 1.44 -18.12
N THR A 28 22.22 2.60 -17.56
CA THR A 28 21.47 3.10 -16.40
C THR A 28 20.11 3.63 -16.82
N SER A 29 19.07 3.18 -16.16
CA SER A 29 17.71 3.68 -16.36
C SER A 29 17.63 5.18 -16.09
N PRO A 30 17.00 5.97 -16.97
CA PRO A 30 16.79 7.40 -16.76
C PRO A 30 15.88 7.70 -15.55
N ALA A 31 15.13 6.72 -15.07
CA ALA A 31 14.35 6.81 -13.85
C ALA A 31 15.16 6.54 -12.57
N GLY A 32 16.44 6.20 -12.71
CA GLY A 32 17.33 5.83 -11.60
C GLY A 32 17.12 4.39 -11.07
N LEU A 33 16.08 3.72 -11.54
CA LEU A 33 15.68 2.37 -11.13
C LEU A 33 15.24 1.54 -12.34
N GLY A 34 15.43 0.22 -12.26
CA GLY A 34 14.98 -0.72 -13.27
C GLY A 34 15.94 -0.91 -14.44
N ARG A 35 15.60 -1.83 -15.31
CA ARG A 35 16.39 -2.24 -16.46
C ARG A 35 16.08 -1.41 -17.68
N CYS A 36 17.06 -1.35 -18.58
CA CYS A 36 16.90 -0.88 -19.94
C CYS A 36 16.87 -2.08 -20.88
N VAL A 37 15.97 -2.04 -21.87
CA VAL A 37 15.85 -3.09 -22.88
C VAL A 37 15.79 -2.50 -24.28
N ARG A 38 16.23 -3.24 -25.28
CA ARG A 38 16.08 -2.89 -26.70
C ARG A 38 15.04 -3.78 -27.34
N ILE A 39 14.12 -3.19 -28.07
CA ILE A 39 13.18 -3.89 -28.93
C ILE A 39 13.49 -3.60 -30.40
N ALA A 40 13.28 -4.56 -31.28
CA ALA A 40 13.56 -4.43 -32.72
C ALA A 40 12.33 -4.09 -33.56
N GLY A 41 11.14 -4.05 -32.95
CA GLY A 41 9.87 -3.83 -33.66
C GLY A 41 8.72 -3.87 -32.65
N ASP A 42 7.62 -4.48 -33.07
CA ASP A 42 6.45 -4.63 -32.19
C ASP A 42 6.76 -5.48 -30.97
N SER A 43 6.38 -4.98 -29.81
CA SER A 43 6.67 -5.65 -28.55
C SER A 43 5.53 -5.48 -27.55
N LEU A 44 5.25 -6.53 -26.80
CA LEU A 44 4.28 -6.54 -25.72
C LEU A 44 5.01 -6.49 -24.38
N LEU A 45 4.55 -5.62 -23.50
CA LEU A 45 4.99 -5.60 -22.12
C LEU A 45 4.45 -6.85 -21.42
N GLY A 46 5.32 -7.58 -20.72
CA GLY A 46 5.07 -8.89 -20.13
C GLY A 46 3.82 -8.97 -19.27
N ALA A 47 2.72 -9.26 -19.92
CA ALA A 47 1.38 -9.06 -19.42
C ALA A 47 0.74 -10.33 -18.84
N GLN A 48 1.50 -11.37 -18.63
CA GLN A 48 0.93 -12.67 -18.24
C GLN A 48 0.69 -12.82 -16.73
N SER A 49 0.82 -11.75 -15.96
CA SER A 49 0.59 -11.85 -14.52
C SER A 49 -0.79 -11.38 -14.11
N ALA A 50 -1.32 -11.99 -13.05
CA ALA A 50 -2.61 -11.65 -12.48
C ALA A 50 -2.75 -10.20 -11.97
N ALA A 51 -1.66 -9.46 -11.92
CA ALA A 51 -1.60 -8.11 -11.35
C ALA A 51 -2.24 -7.03 -12.25
N TRP A 52 -2.38 -7.27 -13.54
CA TRP A 52 -3.16 -6.39 -14.43
C TRP A 52 -4.63 -6.26 -14.04
N ARG A 53 -5.11 -7.08 -13.13
CA ARG A 53 -6.47 -7.00 -12.55
C ARG A 53 -6.72 -5.75 -11.73
N GLU A 54 -5.68 -5.02 -11.36
CA GLU A 54 -5.83 -3.76 -10.62
C GLU A 54 -6.28 -2.58 -11.50
N ALA A 55 -6.15 -2.69 -12.82
CA ALA A 55 -6.64 -1.66 -13.74
C ALA A 55 -8.14 -1.84 -13.98
N HIS A 56 -8.92 -0.81 -13.65
CA HIS A 56 -10.38 -0.85 -13.72
C HIS A 56 -10.91 -0.37 -15.07
N THR A 57 -11.81 -1.15 -15.67
CA THR A 57 -12.52 -0.78 -16.90
C THR A 57 -13.26 0.54 -16.74
N GLY A 58 -13.17 1.42 -17.74
CA GLY A 58 -13.83 2.71 -17.76
C GLY A 58 -13.10 3.81 -16.97
N VAL A 59 -12.03 3.46 -16.27
CA VAL A 59 -11.17 4.43 -15.59
C VAL A 59 -10.07 4.90 -16.55
N CYS A 60 -9.73 6.20 -16.48
CA CYS A 60 -8.64 6.75 -17.24
C CYS A 60 -7.31 6.39 -16.59
N TYR A 61 -6.41 5.79 -17.37
CA TYR A 61 -5.03 5.53 -16.98
C TYR A 61 -4.07 6.24 -17.93
N CYS A 62 -2.88 6.49 -17.45
CA CYS A 62 -1.78 7.03 -18.23
C CYS A 62 -0.65 5.99 -18.29
N PHE A 63 -0.41 5.45 -19.50
CA PHE A 63 0.78 4.63 -19.74
C PHE A 63 1.95 5.53 -20.07
N SER A 64 3.09 5.35 -19.44
CA SER A 64 4.32 6.05 -19.76
C SER A 64 5.51 5.12 -19.75
N VAL A 65 6.50 5.47 -20.57
CA VAL A 65 7.76 4.72 -20.72
C VAL A 65 8.84 5.68 -21.19
N TRP A 66 10.06 5.47 -20.74
CA TRP A 66 11.21 6.17 -21.27
C TRP A 66 11.67 5.48 -22.55
N ILE A 67 11.88 6.29 -23.60
CA ILE A 67 12.26 5.81 -24.93
C ILE A 67 13.49 6.57 -25.40
N LYS A 68 14.44 5.83 -25.95
CA LYS A 68 15.58 6.37 -26.70
C LYS A 68 15.59 5.72 -28.08
N ALA A 69 15.69 6.52 -29.13
CA ALA A 69 15.76 6.07 -30.51
C ALA A 69 16.99 6.64 -31.21
N GLU A 70 17.63 5.82 -32.02
CA GLU A 70 18.75 6.24 -32.90
C GLU A 70 18.23 6.98 -34.13
N ASP A 71 17.12 6.50 -34.67
CA ASP A 71 16.41 7.10 -35.79
C ASP A 71 15.06 7.66 -35.40
N THR A 72 14.54 8.63 -36.14
CA THR A 72 13.18 9.15 -35.94
C THR A 72 12.16 8.08 -36.23
N ALA A 73 11.30 7.78 -35.26
CA ALA A 73 10.31 6.73 -35.37
C ALA A 73 8.90 7.21 -35.02
N ALA A 74 7.93 6.70 -35.76
CA ALA A 74 6.55 6.67 -35.32
C ALA A 74 6.36 5.48 -34.37
N ILE A 75 5.84 5.73 -33.18
CA ILE A 75 5.49 4.69 -32.21
C ILE A 75 4.01 4.70 -31.95
N ARG A 76 3.46 3.52 -31.75
CA ARG A 76 2.05 3.29 -31.45
C ARG A 76 1.94 2.51 -30.16
N PHE A 77 1.01 2.93 -29.32
CA PHE A 77 0.72 2.28 -28.05
C PHE A 77 -0.61 1.54 -28.15
N TYR A 78 -0.64 0.35 -27.61
CA TYR A 78 -1.80 -0.53 -27.69
C TYR A 78 -2.20 -1.01 -26.30
N GLN A 79 -3.52 -1.11 -26.06
CA GLN A 79 -4.10 -1.96 -25.03
C GLN A 79 -4.75 -3.14 -25.77
N ASP A 80 -4.24 -4.33 -25.54
CA ASP A 80 -4.58 -5.51 -26.29
C ASP A 80 -4.36 -5.25 -27.81
N GLU A 81 -5.37 -5.38 -28.63
CA GLU A 81 -5.31 -5.08 -30.07
C GLU A 81 -5.74 -3.65 -30.43
N HIS A 82 -6.10 -2.85 -29.42
CA HIS A 82 -6.64 -1.52 -29.65
C HIS A 82 -5.57 -0.45 -29.55
N LEU A 83 -5.43 0.34 -30.61
CA LEU A 83 -4.59 1.54 -30.60
C LEU A 83 -5.13 2.53 -29.58
N VAL A 84 -4.31 2.89 -28.59
CA VAL A 84 -4.66 3.87 -27.52
C VAL A 84 -3.95 5.21 -27.72
N GLY A 85 -2.93 5.25 -28.56
CA GLY A 85 -2.25 6.50 -28.93
C GLY A 85 -1.03 6.28 -29.79
N ASP A 86 -0.53 7.36 -30.37
CA ASP A 86 0.67 7.40 -31.17
C ASP A 86 1.56 8.60 -30.79
N ARG A 87 2.83 8.48 -31.05
CA ARG A 87 3.83 9.54 -30.84
C ARG A 87 4.92 9.44 -31.89
N THR A 88 5.60 10.54 -32.14
CA THR A 88 6.85 10.56 -32.89
C THR A 88 8.02 10.74 -31.92
N VAL A 89 8.95 9.83 -31.96
CA VAL A 89 10.21 9.89 -31.23
C VAL A 89 11.27 10.44 -32.14
N ALA A 90 11.91 11.52 -31.74
CA ALA A 90 12.98 12.13 -32.51
C ALA A 90 14.32 11.44 -32.25
N ALA A 91 15.08 11.23 -33.32
CA ALA A 91 16.44 10.69 -33.26
C ALA A 91 17.37 11.52 -32.36
N GLY A 92 18.29 10.86 -31.68
CA GLY A 92 19.42 11.49 -30.98
C GLY A 92 19.04 12.39 -29.78
N LYS A 93 17.81 12.36 -29.30
CA LYS A 93 17.37 13.14 -28.14
C LYS A 93 17.76 12.51 -26.79
N GLY A 94 18.42 11.35 -26.80
CA GLY A 94 18.64 10.58 -25.58
C GLY A 94 17.35 10.00 -25.03
N TRP A 95 17.28 9.79 -23.73
CA TRP A 95 16.10 9.27 -23.08
C TRP A 95 15.02 10.35 -22.90
N VAL A 96 13.84 10.10 -23.46
CA VAL A 96 12.65 10.96 -23.31
C VAL A 96 11.49 10.12 -22.78
N ARG A 97 10.77 10.65 -21.80
CA ARG A 97 9.57 9.98 -21.27
C ARG A 97 8.37 10.32 -22.14
N TYR A 98 7.79 9.32 -22.76
CA TYR A 98 6.56 9.42 -23.54
C TYR A 98 5.39 8.88 -22.72
N ASN A 99 4.21 9.47 -22.94
CA ASN A 99 3.02 9.07 -22.22
C ASN A 99 1.77 9.13 -23.12
N VAL A 100 0.81 8.27 -22.81
CA VAL A 100 -0.49 8.19 -23.46
C VAL A 100 -1.56 7.97 -22.41
N PRO A 101 -2.45 8.94 -22.19
CA PRO A 101 -3.65 8.74 -21.36
C PRO A 101 -4.74 8.07 -22.22
N PHE A 102 -5.40 7.07 -21.65
CA PHE A 102 -6.51 6.36 -22.30
C PHE A 102 -7.49 5.79 -21.28
N LEU A 103 -8.71 5.48 -21.71
CA LEU A 103 -9.68 4.75 -20.91
C LEU A 103 -9.42 3.26 -21.04
N ILE A 104 -9.28 2.57 -19.91
CA ILE A 104 -9.18 1.11 -19.90
C ILE A 104 -10.46 0.52 -20.49
N ARG A 105 -10.31 -0.27 -21.53
CA ARG A 105 -11.40 -1.02 -22.17
C ARG A 105 -11.55 -2.36 -21.48
N GLY A 106 -12.80 -2.79 -21.31
CA GLY A 106 -13.09 -4.16 -20.92
C GLY A 106 -12.57 -5.13 -21.96
N SER A 107 -12.03 -6.24 -21.50
CA SER A 107 -11.60 -7.35 -22.33
C SER A 107 -12.24 -8.62 -21.78
N ASP A 108 -12.63 -9.54 -22.68
CA ASP A 108 -13.06 -10.89 -22.31
C ASP A 108 -11.87 -11.72 -21.79
N SER A 109 -10.65 -11.23 -22.00
CA SER A 109 -9.44 -11.81 -21.46
C SER A 109 -9.23 -11.38 -20.00
N PRO A 110 -8.87 -12.31 -19.10
CA PRO A 110 -8.50 -11.96 -17.72
C PRO A 110 -7.16 -11.19 -17.63
N VAL A 111 -6.48 -11.00 -18.75
CA VAL A 111 -5.17 -10.37 -18.83
C VAL A 111 -5.23 -9.22 -19.84
N MET A 112 -4.89 -8.02 -19.40
CA MET A 112 -4.69 -6.86 -20.27
C MET A 112 -3.24 -6.84 -20.75
N CYS A 113 -3.03 -6.65 -22.05
CA CYS A 113 -1.71 -6.47 -22.64
C CYS A 113 -1.49 -5.00 -23.02
N LEU A 114 -0.33 -4.47 -22.67
CA LEU A 114 0.14 -3.20 -23.22
C LEU A 114 1.20 -3.48 -24.28
N GLY A 115 1.09 -2.83 -25.42
CA GLY A 115 2.01 -3.02 -26.53
C GLY A 115 2.60 -1.70 -27.03
N ILE A 116 3.80 -1.81 -27.58
CA ILE A 116 4.46 -0.74 -28.33
C ILE A 116 4.82 -1.31 -29.70
N ALA A 117 4.36 -0.62 -30.75
CA ALA A 117 4.76 -0.90 -32.12
C ALA A 117 5.65 0.23 -32.63
N ALA A 118 6.78 -0.13 -33.23
CA ALA A 118 7.73 0.82 -33.77
C ALA A 118 8.31 0.32 -35.13
N SER A 119 8.59 1.27 -35.99
CA SER A 119 9.20 0.98 -37.29
C SER A 119 10.73 0.82 -37.27
N VAL A 120 11.34 1.16 -36.15
CA VAL A 120 12.81 1.10 -35.91
C VAL A 120 13.09 0.54 -34.53
N PRO A 121 14.31 0.03 -34.28
CA PRO A 121 14.68 -0.39 -32.93
C PRO A 121 14.61 0.77 -31.93
N LEU A 122 14.08 0.46 -30.74
CA LEU A 122 13.94 1.39 -29.64
C LEU A 122 14.59 0.83 -28.38
N SER A 123 15.21 1.71 -27.60
CA SER A 123 15.56 1.40 -26.21
C SER A 123 14.43 1.88 -25.29
N LEU A 124 14.00 1.02 -24.36
CA LEU A 124 12.88 1.25 -23.45
C LEU A 124 13.32 1.09 -22.00
N SER A 125 12.74 1.86 -21.09
CA SER A 125 12.98 1.72 -19.66
C SER A 125 11.82 2.27 -18.84
N ALA A 126 11.70 1.78 -17.60
CA ALA A 126 10.80 2.29 -16.57
C ALA A 126 9.33 2.45 -17.06
N PRO A 127 8.68 1.36 -17.53
CA PRO A 127 7.27 1.41 -17.89
C PRO A 127 6.41 1.65 -16.67
N GLN A 128 5.41 2.53 -16.80
CA GLN A 128 4.47 2.85 -15.73
C GLN A 128 3.06 3.00 -16.30
N LEU A 129 2.10 2.33 -15.67
CA LEU A 129 0.68 2.54 -15.88
C LEU A 129 0.07 3.02 -14.57
N GLU A 130 -0.51 4.18 -14.56
CA GLU A 130 -1.04 4.82 -13.36
C GLU A 130 -2.43 5.41 -13.61
N ALA A 131 -3.27 5.43 -12.57
CA ALA A 131 -4.59 6.04 -12.66
C ALA A 131 -4.48 7.55 -12.89
N GLY A 132 -5.32 8.08 -13.78
CA GLY A 132 -5.31 9.51 -14.11
C GLY A 132 -4.83 9.82 -15.52
N ARG A 133 -4.74 11.11 -15.85
CA ARG A 133 -4.38 11.58 -17.20
C ARG A 133 -2.93 12.06 -17.30
N ASN A 134 -2.29 12.32 -16.17
CA ASN A 134 -0.96 12.90 -16.12
C ASN A 134 0.03 11.91 -15.53
N VAL A 135 1.26 11.99 -16.01
CA VAL A 135 2.35 11.19 -15.45
C VAL A 135 2.84 11.77 -14.13
N THR A 136 3.08 10.90 -13.17
CA THR A 136 3.78 11.22 -11.93
C THR A 136 5.23 10.71 -11.98
N PRO A 137 6.11 11.06 -11.04
CA PRO A 137 7.43 10.45 -10.96
C PRO A 137 7.33 8.93 -10.99
N TYR A 138 8.32 8.29 -11.64
CA TYR A 138 8.32 6.84 -11.78
C TYR A 138 8.26 6.15 -10.41
N GLN A 139 7.35 5.21 -10.31
CA GLN A 139 7.22 4.30 -9.20
C GLN A 139 7.46 2.87 -9.70
N ALA A 140 8.41 2.18 -9.10
CA ALA A 140 8.53 0.76 -9.36
C ALA A 140 7.27 0.05 -8.83
N THR A 141 6.83 -0.99 -9.55
CA THR A 141 5.84 -1.89 -8.98
C THR A 141 6.53 -2.74 -7.95
N ASP A 142 6.40 -2.34 -6.74
CA ASP A 142 6.85 -3.06 -5.58
C ASP A 142 5.67 -3.09 -4.61
N GLU A 143 5.36 -4.24 -4.06
CA GLU A 143 4.35 -4.39 -3.01
C GLU A 143 4.66 -3.53 -1.79
N ALA A 144 5.92 -3.07 -1.71
CA ALA A 144 6.44 -2.26 -0.62
C ALA A 144 6.22 -0.75 -0.75
N LEU A 145 5.62 -0.23 -1.81
CA LEU A 145 5.53 1.23 -2.00
C LEU A 145 4.30 1.85 -1.34
N SER A 146 4.54 3.01 -0.71
CA SER A 146 3.47 3.89 -0.27
C SER A 146 3.05 4.81 -1.42
N TYR A 147 1.75 4.98 -1.62
CA TYR A 147 1.19 5.80 -2.69
C TYR A 147 -0.11 6.49 -2.25
N THR A 148 -0.54 7.47 -3.02
CA THR A 148 -1.84 8.13 -2.84
C THR A 148 -2.62 8.09 -4.15
N ASP A 149 -3.93 7.86 -4.06
CA ASP A 149 -4.86 7.86 -5.18
C ASP A 149 -6.15 8.63 -4.82
N ASP A 150 -7.17 8.51 -5.64
CA ASP A 150 -8.47 9.17 -5.40
C ASP A 150 -9.27 8.51 -4.26
N TYR A 151 -8.86 7.34 -3.81
CA TYR A 151 -9.49 6.60 -2.72
C TYR A 151 -8.79 6.78 -1.37
N GLY A 152 -7.54 7.30 -1.37
CA GLY A 152 -6.82 7.53 -0.11
C GLY A 152 -5.31 7.52 -0.21
N ALA A 153 -4.69 7.35 0.94
CA ALA A 153 -3.25 7.19 1.09
C ALA A 153 -2.95 5.79 1.64
N TRP A 154 -2.05 5.10 0.97
CA TRP A 154 -1.67 3.72 1.27
C TRP A 154 -0.21 3.70 1.69
N PHE A 155 0.08 3.11 2.84
CA PHE A 155 1.42 3.08 3.39
C PHE A 155 1.84 1.63 3.62
N ASN A 156 2.91 1.23 2.98
CA ASN A 156 3.54 -0.06 3.26
C ASN A 156 4.35 0.01 4.56
N LYS A 157 5.07 1.11 4.76
CA LYS A 157 5.71 1.47 6.02
C LYS A 157 5.76 2.97 6.17
N GLY A 158 5.78 3.45 7.40
CA GLY A 158 5.83 4.88 7.65
C GLY A 158 6.05 5.22 9.10
N GLY A 159 6.14 6.50 9.38
CA GLY A 159 6.24 7.04 10.72
C GLY A 159 5.41 8.30 10.88
N ILE A 160 4.82 8.46 12.05
CA ILE A 160 4.05 9.64 12.42
C ILE A 160 4.76 10.33 13.59
N GLY A 161 5.06 11.63 13.42
CA GLY A 161 5.74 12.44 14.42
C GLY A 161 7.19 12.02 14.69
N GLY A 162 7.92 12.82 15.45
CA GLY A 162 9.34 12.57 15.73
C GLY A 162 10.24 12.82 14.52
N THR A 163 11.23 11.96 14.32
CA THR A 163 12.16 11.99 13.17
C THR A 163 12.01 10.73 12.31
N ILE A 164 12.53 10.77 11.08
CA ILE A 164 12.53 9.60 10.18
C ILE A 164 13.18 8.38 10.84
N GLN A 165 14.26 8.57 11.59
CA GLN A 165 14.97 7.50 12.28
C GLN A 165 14.26 7.05 13.56
N ASN A 166 13.47 7.95 14.17
CA ASN A 166 12.83 7.70 15.45
C ASN A 166 11.41 8.31 15.51
N PRO A 167 10.44 7.76 14.77
CA PRO A 167 9.06 8.25 14.76
C PRO A 167 8.35 7.94 16.10
N LEU A 168 7.31 8.71 16.43
CA LEU A 168 6.47 8.46 17.61
C LEU A 168 5.58 7.21 17.41
N LEU A 169 5.03 7.06 16.23
CA LEU A 169 4.33 5.86 15.77
C LEU A 169 5.01 5.32 14.52
N ARG A 170 5.14 4.02 14.43
CA ARG A 170 5.68 3.31 13.26
C ARG A 170 4.60 2.40 12.67
N LEU A 171 4.42 2.50 11.36
CA LEU A 171 3.71 1.52 10.55
C LEU A 171 4.76 0.61 9.94
N ASN A 172 4.68 -0.67 10.19
CA ASN A 172 5.62 -1.67 9.71
C ASN A 172 5.10 -2.37 8.44
N GLU A 173 6.01 -2.98 7.68
CA GLU A 173 5.68 -3.70 6.45
C GLU A 173 4.74 -4.89 6.67
N ASP A 174 4.73 -5.45 7.86
CA ASP A 174 3.82 -6.54 8.24
C ASP A 174 2.40 -6.06 8.56
N GLY A 175 2.12 -4.75 8.48
CA GLY A 175 0.85 -4.14 8.81
C GLY A 175 0.67 -3.83 10.29
N SER A 176 1.67 -4.08 11.13
CA SER A 176 1.60 -3.69 12.55
C SER A 176 1.80 -2.19 12.74
N ILE A 177 1.18 -1.66 13.78
CA ILE A 177 1.34 -0.27 14.23
C ILE A 177 1.91 -0.28 15.64
N VAL A 178 3.02 0.41 15.85
CA VAL A 178 3.76 0.38 17.13
C VAL A 178 4.16 1.79 17.56
N SER A 179 3.86 2.16 18.80
CA SER A 179 4.46 3.37 19.40
C SER A 179 5.94 3.17 19.69
N ARG A 180 6.70 4.28 19.74
CA ARG A 180 8.13 4.28 20.00
C ARG A 180 8.53 3.52 21.24
N ASP A 181 7.76 3.66 22.31
CA ASP A 181 7.97 3.04 23.61
C ASP A 181 7.31 1.67 23.76
N GLY A 182 6.62 1.20 22.74
CA GLY A 182 5.88 -0.06 22.78
C GLY A 182 4.62 -0.02 23.65
N SER A 183 4.21 1.15 24.14
CA SER A 183 3.01 1.27 24.98
C SER A 183 1.71 1.04 24.21
N PHE A 184 1.77 1.22 22.88
CA PHE A 184 0.66 0.97 21.95
C PHE A 184 1.12 0.08 20.82
N VAL A 185 0.41 -1.03 20.60
CA VAL A 185 0.68 -1.96 19.51
C VAL A 185 -0.64 -2.46 18.93
N ILE A 186 -0.75 -2.44 17.60
CA ILE A 186 -1.74 -3.21 16.85
C ILE A 186 -0.97 -4.22 16.01
N HIS A 187 -1.33 -5.48 16.12
CA HIS A 187 -0.76 -6.57 15.32
C HIS A 187 -1.51 -6.73 13.99
N PRO A 188 -0.90 -7.36 12.96
CA PRO A 188 -1.54 -7.59 11.65
C PRO A 188 -2.85 -8.37 11.71
N ASP A 189 -3.02 -9.20 12.73
CA ASP A 189 -4.23 -10.00 12.97
C ASP A 189 -5.37 -9.22 13.67
N GLY A 190 -5.17 -7.92 13.91
CA GLY A 190 -6.12 -7.04 14.57
C GLY A 190 -6.10 -7.08 16.11
N THR A 191 -5.29 -7.94 16.71
CA THR A 191 -5.07 -7.93 18.16
C THR A 191 -4.13 -6.82 18.59
N GLY A 192 -4.05 -6.51 19.88
CA GLY A 192 -3.13 -5.47 20.30
C GLY A 192 -3.20 -5.11 21.77
N HIS A 193 -2.53 -4.03 22.10
CA HIS A 193 -2.57 -3.48 23.43
C HIS A 193 -2.26 -1.97 23.45
N PHE A 194 -2.68 -1.32 24.52
CA PHE A 194 -2.20 0.02 24.90
C PHE A 194 -1.90 0.13 26.40
N ALA A 195 -1.39 1.28 26.82
CA ALA A 195 -0.94 1.53 28.18
C ALA A 195 0.04 0.45 28.69
N SER A 196 1.04 0.07 27.83
CA SER A 196 2.05 -0.94 28.15
C SER A 196 1.45 -2.31 28.52
N GLY A 197 0.34 -2.66 27.86
CA GLY A 197 -0.33 -3.95 28.06
C GLY A 197 -1.30 -4.02 29.24
N ARG A 198 -1.64 -2.89 29.86
CA ARG A 198 -2.73 -2.84 30.86
C ARG A 198 -4.09 -3.08 30.23
N PHE A 199 -4.27 -2.62 29.00
CA PHE A 199 -5.41 -2.97 28.15
C PHE A 199 -4.91 -3.80 26.99
N LYS A 200 -5.39 -5.03 26.86
CA LYS A 200 -5.12 -5.91 25.72
C LYS A 200 -6.43 -6.36 25.11
N TRP A 201 -6.43 -6.51 23.80
CA TRP A 201 -7.54 -7.14 23.09
C TRP A 201 -7.01 -8.25 22.20
N GLY A 202 -7.71 -9.37 22.26
CA GLY A 202 -7.59 -10.49 21.34
C GLY A 202 -8.78 -10.51 20.39
N LYS A 203 -8.93 -11.58 19.63
CA LYS A 203 -10.08 -11.74 18.73
C LYS A 203 -11.40 -11.83 19.49
N ASP A 204 -11.39 -12.52 20.64
CA ASP A 204 -12.59 -12.81 21.42
C ASP A 204 -12.46 -12.38 22.88
N THR A 205 -11.40 -11.71 23.25
CA THR A 205 -11.10 -11.37 24.65
C THR A 205 -10.62 -9.95 24.83
N ILE A 206 -10.97 -9.36 25.95
CA ILE A 206 -10.40 -8.09 26.44
C ILE A 206 -9.85 -8.37 27.82
N GLU A 207 -8.58 -8.02 28.04
CA GLU A 207 -7.93 -8.08 29.34
C GLU A 207 -7.65 -6.66 29.85
N LEU A 208 -8.05 -6.41 31.08
CA LEU A 208 -7.72 -5.19 31.82
C LEU A 208 -6.84 -5.57 33.01
N ARG A 209 -5.69 -4.90 33.17
CA ARG A 209 -4.78 -5.11 34.30
C ARG A 209 -4.48 -3.77 34.96
N ASP A 210 -4.38 -3.79 36.30
CA ASP A 210 -4.07 -2.59 37.11
C ASP A 210 -5.00 -1.42 36.76
N VAL A 211 -6.28 -1.70 36.54
CA VAL A 211 -7.32 -0.71 36.30
C VAL A 211 -8.12 -0.52 37.58
N THR A 212 -8.23 0.72 37.99
CA THR A 212 -9.15 1.10 39.09
C THR A 212 -10.48 1.47 38.45
N ILE A 213 -11.51 0.69 38.74
CA ILE A 213 -12.89 0.99 38.38
C ILE A 213 -13.54 1.53 39.67
N ARG A 214 -14.08 2.74 39.62
CA ARG A 214 -14.78 3.31 40.75
C ARG A 214 -16.21 2.81 40.79
N TRP A 215 -16.81 2.77 41.93
CA TRP A 215 -18.19 2.33 42.11
C TRP A 215 -19.16 3.14 41.26
N GLU A 216 -18.94 4.45 41.19
CA GLU A 216 -19.74 5.37 40.36
C GLU A 216 -19.59 5.18 38.85
N ASP A 217 -18.55 4.49 38.39
CA ASP A 217 -18.30 4.19 36.97
C ASP A 217 -19.07 2.93 36.50
N LEU A 218 -19.72 2.23 37.43
CA LEU A 218 -20.53 1.05 37.17
C LEU A 218 -21.99 1.46 36.93
N ASP A 219 -22.63 0.79 35.97
CA ASP A 219 -24.07 0.95 35.81
C ASP A 219 -24.87 0.34 36.99
N GLU A 220 -26.14 0.68 37.11
CA GLU A 220 -26.99 0.25 38.23
C GLU A 220 -27.09 -1.28 38.33
N GLU A 221 -27.07 -1.99 37.21
CA GLU A 221 -27.18 -3.46 37.17
C GLU A 221 -25.87 -4.09 37.70
N ALA A 222 -24.71 -3.59 37.26
CA ALA A 222 -23.41 -4.03 37.76
C ALA A 222 -23.22 -3.70 39.24
N GLN A 223 -23.66 -2.51 39.67
CA GLN A 223 -23.64 -2.14 41.10
C GLN A 223 -24.49 -3.09 41.92
N GLU A 224 -25.68 -3.48 41.46
CA GLU A 224 -26.58 -4.40 42.15
C GLU A 224 -25.99 -5.80 42.23
N LEU A 225 -25.35 -6.28 41.16
CA LEU A 225 -24.68 -7.58 41.12
C LEU A 225 -23.43 -7.65 42.05
N LEU A 226 -22.74 -6.54 42.20
CA LEU A 226 -21.50 -6.46 43.00
C LEU A 226 -21.76 -6.01 44.44
N LYS A 227 -22.99 -5.68 44.80
CA LYS A 227 -23.33 -5.40 46.21
C LYS A 227 -22.94 -6.60 47.08
N PRO A 228 -22.22 -6.38 48.21
CA PRO A 228 -21.84 -7.43 49.10
C PRO A 228 -23.08 -8.22 49.54
N ARG A 229 -23.20 -9.46 49.11
CA ARG A 229 -24.21 -10.38 49.64
C ARG A 229 -23.70 -10.88 50.95
N SER A 230 -24.47 -10.68 52.04
CA SER A 230 -24.13 -11.24 53.35
C SER A 230 -24.02 -12.76 53.23
N VAL A 231 -22.82 -13.29 53.38
CA VAL A 231 -22.59 -14.74 53.46
C VAL A 231 -22.74 -15.11 54.93
N SER A 232 -23.82 -15.76 55.30
CA SER A 232 -23.99 -16.34 56.61
C SER A 232 -23.20 -17.65 56.69
N LEU A 233 -22.07 -17.64 57.39
CA LEU A 233 -21.29 -18.87 57.65
C LEU A 233 -21.76 -19.44 59.00
N THR A 234 -22.46 -20.56 58.90
CA THR A 234 -22.75 -21.41 60.07
C THR A 234 -21.49 -22.18 60.48
N GLY A 235 -20.75 -21.72 61.47
CA GLY A 235 -19.55 -22.41 61.93
C GLY A 235 -18.50 -21.57 62.66
N GLY A 236 -18.87 -20.44 63.18
CA GLY A 236 -18.05 -19.77 64.22
C GLY A 236 -16.76 -19.08 63.73
N THR A 237 -16.55 -18.90 62.47
CA THR A 237 -15.42 -18.11 61.98
C THR A 237 -15.96 -16.82 61.36
N ALA A 238 -15.74 -15.69 62.01
CA ALA A 238 -16.07 -14.37 61.47
C ALA A 238 -14.99 -13.96 60.49
N PHE A 239 -15.38 -13.64 59.27
CA PHE A 239 -14.53 -12.96 58.28
C PHE A 239 -14.88 -11.48 58.29
N HIS A 240 -13.88 -10.63 58.54
CA HIS A 240 -14.02 -9.19 58.41
C HIS A 240 -13.63 -8.77 57.01
N PHE A 241 -14.59 -8.26 56.24
CA PHE A 241 -14.31 -7.56 54.98
C PHE A 241 -14.21 -6.08 55.27
N LYS A 242 -13.10 -5.49 54.91
CA LYS A 242 -12.94 -4.03 54.95
C LYS A 242 -13.39 -3.50 53.60
N ASP A 243 -14.56 -2.89 53.57
CA ASP A 243 -15.08 -2.19 52.42
C ASP A 243 -14.67 -0.70 52.58
N GLU A 244 -13.82 -0.23 51.67
CA GLU A 244 -13.36 1.16 51.68
C GLU A 244 -14.49 2.16 51.35
N LEU A 245 -15.59 1.69 50.74
CA LEU A 245 -16.73 2.50 50.32
C LEU A 245 -17.85 2.53 51.38
N SER A 246 -18.01 1.47 52.16
CA SER A 246 -19.09 1.35 53.14
C SER A 246 -18.64 1.34 54.61
N GLY A 247 -17.35 1.40 54.86
CA GLY A 247 -16.80 1.19 56.21
C GLY A 247 -16.73 -0.30 56.58
N ALA A 248 -16.20 -0.61 57.69
CA ALA A 248 -16.11 -1.99 58.17
C ALA A 248 -17.52 -2.53 58.49
N CYS A 249 -17.94 -3.58 57.80
CA CYS A 249 -19.08 -4.37 58.25
C CYS A 249 -18.59 -5.39 59.26
N GLU A 250 -19.08 -5.32 60.44
CA GLU A 250 -18.94 -6.37 61.45
C GLU A 250 -19.88 -7.54 61.20
#